data_688dfa56bef50937fda5471a4bef1e01
#
_entry.id   688dfa56bef50937fda5471a4bef1e01
#
_cell.length_a   1.000
_cell.length_b   1.000
_cell.length_c   1.000
_cell.angle_alpha   90.00
_cell.angle_beta   90.00
_cell.angle_gamma   90.00
#
_symmetry.space_group_name_H-M   'P 1'
#
loop_
_entity.id
_entity.type
_entity.pdbx_description
1 polymer ?
#
loop_
_entity_poly.entity_id
_entity_poly.type
_entity_poly.pdbx_seq_one_letter_code
_entity_poly.pdbx_strand_id
1 'polypeptide(L)'
;MLISSREFIGRQLMDYHDIISTDVLIVGGGPAGLATAIELANQLEQNGEKKKIMLIEKGSSIGSHILSGAVIRPKVFQDLLTAKEFKEIPFDSKVSTDVTVKLSENGGDIELPFHPPYMSNEGNYIASLAQVCKYLATIAESKGVEIYTGFSVDDMIYDANGKVAGIKTKDTGINRHGEKQKNYQEGTAVTADITILAEGSRGSLAKKVIDRFNLDSGKNPQIYSLGVKEIWSVPEGNIEAGAVYHTFGYPLKDKSEFGGGFIYGLSDNRVALGLVVGLDYPDPSFDTHAAMQIWKTHPYVAKFLKGGKIIEFGAKTLPEGGWNSMPKYYDDNLMIVGDSAGFLTTARLKGVHLAVRSGICAAHTAMSAFKKGDTSKKRLAEYEERVNSSFIYKEMYPIRNMRAVMKDGMVLGGLKMGVQLLTKGACLFVPKVEADADTTQTVIDFKDIPFQARFSNKLEFDKTFTFDKVTSVFYSKVMHDEHQPVHLIVNNTKEFQNSNIEQYNLAEEALCPAEVYELHIDKEGDKSLRLHPENCLHCKTCDIKSPNGGITWTTPYGGDGPDYNYM
;
A
#
# COMPACT_ATOMS: atom_id res chain seq x y z
N MET A 1 25.31 -19.53 -33.15
CA MET A 1 25.56 -18.07 -33.27
C MET A 1 24.83 -17.43 -32.12
N LEU A 2 25.53 -17.04 -31.05
CA LEU A 2 24.93 -16.37 -29.89
C LEU A 2 24.70 -14.92 -30.30
N ILE A 3 23.43 -14.56 -30.48
CA ILE A 3 23.01 -13.17 -30.70
C ILE A 3 23.33 -12.39 -29.42
N SER A 4 23.98 -11.22 -29.52
CA SER A 4 24.26 -10.40 -28.34
C SER A 4 22.95 -9.99 -27.67
N SER A 5 22.97 -9.83 -26.33
CA SER A 5 21.78 -9.40 -25.56
C SER A 5 21.18 -8.10 -26.10
N ARG A 6 22.00 -7.17 -26.59
CA ARG A 6 21.57 -5.94 -27.26
C ARG A 6 20.86 -6.18 -28.60
N GLU A 7 21.30 -7.15 -29.41
CA GLU A 7 20.63 -7.51 -30.68
C GLU A 7 19.31 -8.23 -30.48
N PHE A 8 19.15 -8.99 -29.41
CA PHE A 8 17.87 -9.65 -29.09
C PHE A 8 16.86 -8.67 -28.49
N ILE A 9 17.27 -7.81 -27.58
CA ILE A 9 16.46 -6.67 -27.13
C ILE A 9 16.03 -5.88 -28.35
N GLY A 10 16.95 -5.60 -29.29
CA GLY A 10 16.64 -4.94 -30.55
C GLY A 10 15.57 -5.64 -31.39
N ARG A 11 15.51 -6.98 -31.40
CA ARG A 11 14.46 -7.73 -32.13
C ARG A 11 13.10 -7.71 -31.44
N GLN A 12 13.04 -7.83 -30.11
CA GLN A 12 11.79 -7.65 -29.36
C GLN A 12 11.30 -6.18 -29.39
N LEU A 13 12.23 -5.23 -29.44
CA LEU A 13 11.90 -3.81 -29.51
C LEU A 13 11.49 -3.37 -30.94
N MET A 14 11.76 -4.15 -32.00
CA MET A 14 11.28 -3.85 -33.35
C MET A 14 9.75 -3.81 -33.47
N ASP A 15 9.05 -4.40 -32.50
CA ASP A 15 7.58 -4.38 -32.42
C ASP A 15 7.03 -3.09 -31.78
N TYR A 16 7.89 -2.20 -31.21
CA TYR A 16 7.46 -0.95 -30.58
C TYR A 16 7.83 0.25 -31.44
N HIS A 17 6.87 1.16 -31.63
CA HIS A 17 7.10 2.40 -32.38
C HIS A 17 7.99 3.41 -31.63
N ASP A 18 7.81 3.49 -30.30
CA ASP A 18 8.55 4.42 -29.45
C ASP A 18 9.39 3.69 -28.40
N ILE A 19 10.70 3.90 -28.44
CA ILE A 19 11.65 3.36 -27.48
C ILE A 19 12.41 4.49 -26.81
N ILE A 20 12.34 4.55 -25.49
CA ILE A 20 13.09 5.48 -24.67
C ILE A 20 14.12 4.70 -23.86
N SER A 21 15.34 5.24 -23.75
CA SER A 21 16.40 4.63 -22.94
C SER A 21 16.85 5.54 -21.81
N THR A 22 17.00 4.97 -20.63
CA THR A 22 17.54 5.62 -19.44
C THR A 22 18.59 4.72 -18.79
N ASP A 23 19.40 5.23 -17.85
CA ASP A 23 20.32 4.37 -17.09
C ASP A 23 19.59 3.72 -15.90
N VAL A 24 18.73 4.50 -15.22
CA VAL A 24 17.91 3.99 -14.10
C VAL A 24 16.46 4.36 -14.28
N LEU A 25 15.61 3.35 -14.24
CA LEU A 25 14.16 3.50 -14.27
C LEU A 25 13.57 3.20 -12.90
N ILE A 26 12.80 4.14 -12.36
CA ILE A 26 12.06 3.99 -11.09
C ILE A 26 10.57 3.98 -11.40
N VAL A 27 9.86 2.94 -10.97
CA VAL A 27 8.41 2.81 -11.17
C VAL A 27 7.69 3.07 -9.85
N GLY A 28 7.04 4.23 -9.75
CA GLY A 28 6.29 4.70 -8.59
C GLY A 28 6.91 5.90 -7.89
N GLY A 29 6.14 6.99 -7.79
CA GLY A 29 6.48 8.29 -7.19
C GLY A 29 6.15 8.40 -5.70
N GLY A 30 6.16 7.28 -4.97
CA GLY A 30 6.01 7.26 -3.53
C GLY A 30 7.32 7.56 -2.77
N PRO A 31 7.30 7.53 -1.42
CA PRO A 31 8.45 7.92 -0.61
C PRO A 31 9.71 7.07 -0.88
N ALA A 32 9.56 5.78 -1.23
CA ALA A 32 10.69 4.92 -1.56
C ALA A 32 11.31 5.28 -2.91
N GLY A 33 10.49 5.48 -3.95
CA GLY A 33 10.96 5.84 -5.29
C GLY A 33 11.64 7.21 -5.31
N LEU A 34 11.02 8.20 -4.69
CA LEU A 34 11.58 9.56 -4.57
C LEU A 34 12.88 9.58 -3.75
N ALA A 35 12.94 8.83 -2.65
CA ALA A 35 14.17 8.71 -1.87
C ALA A 35 15.29 8.04 -2.67
N THR A 36 14.96 7.02 -3.47
CA THR A 36 15.92 6.39 -4.39
C THR A 36 16.45 7.39 -5.42
N ALA A 37 15.54 8.15 -6.04
CA ALA A 37 15.88 9.14 -7.06
C ALA A 37 16.79 10.25 -6.52
N ILE A 38 16.41 10.85 -5.38
CA ILE A 38 17.17 11.93 -4.73
C ILE A 38 18.56 11.44 -4.31
N GLU A 39 18.63 10.31 -3.59
CA GLU A 39 19.90 9.79 -3.10
C GLU A 39 20.83 9.38 -4.26
N LEU A 40 20.27 8.74 -5.29
CA LEU A 40 21.08 8.38 -6.45
C LEU A 40 21.62 9.62 -7.18
N ALA A 41 20.79 10.65 -7.36
CA ALA A 41 21.23 11.93 -7.93
C ALA A 41 22.35 12.57 -7.08
N ASN A 42 22.22 12.57 -5.74
CA ASN A 42 23.26 13.04 -4.82
C ASN A 42 24.58 12.25 -5.00
N GLN A 43 24.47 10.91 -5.10
CA GLN A 43 25.65 10.04 -5.28
C GLN A 43 26.32 10.25 -6.64
N LEU A 44 25.57 10.45 -7.71
CA LEU A 44 26.10 10.74 -9.04
C LEU A 44 26.84 12.08 -9.06
N GLU A 45 26.25 13.14 -8.50
CA GLU A 45 26.87 14.46 -8.39
C GLU A 45 28.18 14.41 -7.60
N GLN A 46 28.18 13.77 -6.42
CA GLN A 46 29.36 13.62 -5.57
C GLN A 46 30.51 12.87 -6.23
N ASN A 47 30.21 11.94 -7.14
CA ASN A 47 31.19 11.12 -7.83
C ASN A 47 31.53 11.63 -9.23
N GLY A 48 30.92 12.74 -9.69
CA GLY A 48 31.13 13.28 -11.02
C GLY A 48 30.64 12.38 -12.16
N GLU A 49 29.72 11.47 -11.85
CA GLU A 49 29.13 10.54 -12.82
C GLU A 49 27.88 11.14 -13.47
N LYS A 50 27.68 10.83 -14.76
CA LYS A 50 26.50 11.30 -15.51
C LYS A 50 25.65 10.10 -15.90
N LYS A 51 24.55 9.92 -15.22
CA LYS A 51 23.54 8.89 -15.47
C LYS A 51 22.15 9.52 -15.50
N LYS A 52 21.30 9.08 -16.41
CA LYS A 52 19.90 9.50 -16.50
C LYS A 52 19.05 8.71 -15.52
N ILE A 53 18.27 9.40 -14.70
CA ILE A 53 17.29 8.81 -13.80
C ILE A 53 15.91 9.21 -14.29
N MET A 54 15.07 8.23 -14.60
CA MET A 54 13.68 8.41 -14.98
C MET A 54 12.78 7.79 -13.90
N LEU A 55 11.77 8.56 -13.49
CA LEU A 55 10.73 8.10 -12.58
C LEU A 55 9.37 8.17 -13.26
N ILE A 56 8.62 7.07 -13.28
CA ILE A 56 7.28 6.99 -13.86
C ILE A 56 6.27 6.80 -12.72
N GLU A 57 5.21 7.61 -12.73
CA GLU A 57 4.08 7.54 -11.79
C GLU A 57 2.76 7.42 -12.56
N LYS A 58 1.89 6.49 -12.15
CA LYS A 58 0.59 6.28 -12.78
C LYS A 58 -0.44 7.36 -12.44
N GLY A 59 -0.34 7.97 -11.27
CA GLY A 59 -1.23 9.05 -10.85
C GLY A 59 -1.09 10.28 -11.73
N SER A 60 -2.13 11.11 -11.82
CA SER A 60 -2.14 12.38 -12.56
C SER A 60 -1.05 13.34 -12.08
N SER A 61 -0.67 13.23 -10.81
CA SER A 61 0.43 13.97 -10.19
C SER A 61 1.08 13.14 -9.08
N ILE A 62 2.30 13.50 -8.67
CA ILE A 62 2.91 12.91 -7.48
C ILE A 62 2.00 13.18 -6.27
N GLY A 63 1.71 12.13 -5.51
CA GLY A 63 0.90 12.22 -4.29
C GLY A 63 -0.58 11.86 -4.47
N SER A 64 -1.16 11.97 -5.69
CA SER A 64 -2.60 11.77 -5.91
C SER A 64 -3.12 10.39 -5.47
N HIS A 65 -2.29 9.35 -5.50
CA HIS A 65 -2.65 7.99 -5.06
C HIS A 65 -2.06 7.62 -3.69
N ILE A 66 -1.46 8.57 -2.98
CA ILE A 66 -0.80 8.29 -1.70
C ILE A 66 -1.77 8.49 -0.55
N LEU A 67 -1.95 7.42 0.23
CA LEU A 67 -2.71 7.42 1.48
C LEU A 67 -1.86 6.78 2.57
N SER A 68 -1.72 7.47 3.71
CA SER A 68 -1.02 6.99 4.89
C SER A 68 -1.69 7.50 6.17
N GLY A 69 -1.52 6.80 7.28
CA GLY A 69 -1.88 7.32 8.61
C GLY A 69 -1.09 8.56 8.97
N ALA A 70 0.14 8.55 8.56
CA ALA A 70 1.16 9.57 8.51
C ALA A 70 1.55 10.24 9.83
N VAL A 71 1.97 9.42 10.79
CA VAL A 71 2.94 9.87 11.80
C VAL A 71 4.34 9.51 11.32
N ILE A 72 5.13 10.51 10.99
CA ILE A 72 6.42 10.39 10.29
C ILE A 72 7.59 10.55 11.25
N ARG A 73 8.60 9.66 11.14
CA ARG A 73 9.89 9.79 11.83
C ARG A 73 10.82 10.67 11.02
N PRO A 74 11.20 11.87 11.50
CA PRO A 74 11.91 12.86 10.69
C PRO A 74 13.36 12.47 10.37
N LYS A 75 14.00 11.65 11.21
CA LYS A 75 15.42 11.34 11.11
C LYS A 75 15.85 10.78 9.74
N VAL A 76 15.03 9.94 9.11
CA VAL A 76 15.36 9.35 7.81
C VAL A 76 15.46 10.39 6.70
N PHE A 77 14.68 11.48 6.81
CA PHE A 77 14.76 12.59 5.86
C PHE A 77 15.97 13.49 6.11
N GLN A 78 16.44 13.57 7.35
CA GLN A 78 17.73 14.24 7.66
C GLN A 78 18.93 13.49 7.06
N ASP A 79 18.82 12.16 6.90
CA ASP A 79 19.85 11.36 6.24
C ASP A 79 19.83 11.52 4.71
N LEU A 80 18.69 11.96 4.14
CA LEU A 80 18.46 12.09 2.70
C LEU A 80 18.67 13.51 2.16
N LEU A 81 18.31 14.51 2.95
CA LEU A 81 18.16 15.89 2.53
C LEU A 81 19.18 16.80 3.23
N THR A 82 19.52 17.91 2.59
CA THR A 82 20.27 18.98 3.24
C THR A 82 19.47 19.61 4.39
N ALA A 83 20.15 20.30 5.32
CA ALA A 83 19.49 20.96 6.43
C ALA A 83 18.46 22.02 6.00
N LYS A 84 18.65 22.64 4.83
CA LYS A 84 17.70 23.59 4.23
C LYS A 84 16.47 22.85 3.73
N GLU A 85 16.64 21.87 2.86
CA GLU A 85 15.56 21.05 2.28
C GLU A 85 14.73 20.38 3.39
N PHE A 86 15.38 19.87 4.43
CA PHE A 86 14.69 19.24 5.57
C PHE A 86 13.74 20.21 6.30
N LYS A 87 14.12 21.48 6.48
CA LYS A 87 13.28 22.48 7.14
C LYS A 87 12.03 22.86 6.34
N GLU A 88 12.07 22.66 5.03
CA GLU A 88 11.00 23.01 4.10
C GLU A 88 10.01 21.85 3.89
N ILE A 89 10.26 20.66 4.49
CA ILE A 89 9.30 19.56 4.43
C ILE A 89 7.97 20.02 5.05
N PRO A 90 6.83 19.82 4.35
CA PRO A 90 5.51 20.24 4.81
C PRO A 90 4.98 19.30 5.93
N PHE A 91 5.69 19.24 7.05
CA PHE A 91 5.15 18.62 8.26
C PHE A 91 4.02 19.49 8.80
N ASP A 92 2.92 18.87 9.20
CA ASP A 92 1.77 19.58 9.75
C ASP A 92 2.04 20.03 11.19
N SER A 93 2.27 19.08 12.08
CA SER A 93 2.51 19.37 13.51
C SER A 93 3.43 18.33 14.15
N LYS A 94 4.19 18.78 15.15
CA LYS A 94 4.96 17.85 15.99
C LYS A 94 4.03 17.13 16.95
N VAL A 95 4.25 15.82 17.15
CA VAL A 95 3.45 15.06 18.12
C VAL A 95 3.63 15.64 19.51
N SER A 96 2.51 16.04 20.13
CA SER A 96 2.42 16.62 21.48
C SER A 96 1.76 15.68 22.48
N THR A 97 0.81 14.87 22.02
CA THR A 97 0.05 13.90 22.83
C THR A 97 0.07 12.56 22.10
N ASP A 98 0.25 11.47 22.84
CA ASP A 98 0.31 10.11 22.30
C ASP A 98 -0.39 9.15 23.29
N VAL A 99 -1.61 8.71 22.94
CA VAL A 99 -2.49 7.94 23.86
C VAL A 99 -2.99 6.69 23.17
N THR A 100 -3.06 5.58 23.89
CA THR A 100 -3.68 4.33 23.44
C THR A 100 -4.91 4.01 24.28
N VAL A 101 -6.04 3.72 23.61
CA VAL A 101 -7.36 3.56 24.24
C VAL A 101 -7.99 2.25 23.83
N LYS A 102 -8.48 1.49 24.82
CA LYS A 102 -9.33 0.34 24.57
C LYS A 102 -10.78 0.78 24.53
N LEU A 103 -11.49 0.46 23.46
CA LEU A 103 -12.92 0.72 23.30
C LEU A 103 -13.75 -0.54 23.61
N SER A 104 -14.91 -0.34 24.21
CA SER A 104 -15.86 -1.39 24.57
C SER A 104 -17.22 -1.17 23.90
N GLU A 105 -17.95 -2.23 23.62
CA GLU A 105 -19.25 -2.18 22.93
C GLU A 105 -20.31 -1.33 23.64
N ASN A 106 -20.26 -1.26 24.97
CA ASN A 106 -21.19 -0.45 25.77
C ASN A 106 -20.86 1.04 25.80
N GLY A 107 -19.97 1.52 24.94
CA GLY A 107 -19.52 2.91 24.88
C GLY A 107 -18.44 3.31 25.89
N GLY A 108 -17.97 2.34 26.69
CA GLY A 108 -16.88 2.59 27.65
C GLY A 108 -15.52 2.64 26.95
N ASP A 109 -14.62 3.44 27.51
CA ASP A 109 -13.23 3.57 27.08
C ASP A 109 -12.27 3.46 28.27
N ILE A 110 -11.07 2.93 28.00
CA ILE A 110 -10.00 2.81 28.99
C ILE A 110 -8.71 3.29 28.33
N GLU A 111 -8.18 4.40 28.80
CA GLU A 111 -6.85 4.83 28.40
C GLU A 111 -5.79 3.95 29.07
N LEU A 112 -4.84 3.44 28.29
CA LEU A 112 -3.74 2.68 28.85
C LEU A 112 -2.76 3.62 29.56
N PRO A 113 -2.27 3.25 30.77
CA PRO A 113 -1.35 4.08 31.53
C PRO A 113 0.03 4.20 30.89
N PHE A 114 0.31 3.41 29.89
CA PHE A 114 1.52 3.42 29.06
C PHE A 114 1.26 2.77 27.72
N HIS A 115 2.03 3.15 26.71
CA HIS A 115 2.12 2.34 25.49
C HIS A 115 3.48 1.65 25.41
N PRO A 116 3.54 0.53 24.66
CA PRO A 116 4.81 -0.15 24.45
C PRO A 116 5.85 0.84 23.88
N PRO A 117 7.08 0.87 24.39
CA PRO A 117 8.10 1.84 23.96
C PRO A 117 8.34 1.89 22.44
N TYR A 118 8.14 0.75 21.75
CA TYR A 118 8.28 0.67 20.29
C TYR A 118 7.13 1.36 19.53
N MET A 119 5.99 1.63 20.17
CA MET A 119 4.86 2.38 19.59
C MET A 119 4.97 3.89 19.80
N SER A 120 5.85 4.38 20.67
CA SER A 120 5.97 5.80 21.00
C SER A 120 6.14 6.66 19.74
N ASN A 121 5.41 7.76 19.73
CA ASN A 121 5.45 8.80 18.70
C ASN A 121 6.24 10.03 19.12
N GLU A 122 6.90 10.01 20.26
CA GLU A 122 7.73 11.12 20.73
C GLU A 122 8.78 11.51 19.68
N GLY A 123 8.86 12.81 19.38
CA GLY A 123 9.79 13.35 18.38
C GLY A 123 9.37 13.16 16.92
N ASN A 124 8.23 12.52 16.66
CA ASN A 124 7.66 12.37 15.33
C ASN A 124 6.80 13.59 14.95
N TYR A 125 6.42 13.63 13.67
CA TYR A 125 5.53 14.65 13.11
C TYR A 125 4.31 14.00 12.46
N ILE A 126 3.17 14.65 12.58
CA ILE A 126 2.00 14.37 11.76
C ILE A 126 2.18 15.11 10.43
N ALA A 127 1.83 14.47 9.32
CA ALA A 127 1.91 15.09 8.00
C ALA A 127 0.96 14.40 7.00
N SER A 128 0.61 15.07 5.91
CA SER A 128 0.11 14.42 4.71
C SER A 128 1.30 13.83 3.94
N LEU A 129 1.33 12.51 3.76
CA LEU A 129 2.40 11.87 2.98
C LEU A 129 2.32 12.28 1.51
N ALA A 130 1.12 12.56 0.99
CA ALA A 130 0.93 13.09 -0.36
C ALA A 130 1.67 14.43 -0.54
N GLN A 131 1.53 15.37 0.41
CA GLN A 131 2.22 16.65 0.37
C GLN A 131 3.75 16.51 0.54
N VAL A 132 4.19 15.62 1.43
CA VAL A 132 5.63 15.32 1.59
C VAL A 132 6.21 14.79 0.28
N CYS A 133 5.52 13.87 -0.41
CA CYS A 133 5.99 13.34 -1.68
C CYS A 133 5.99 14.39 -2.80
N LYS A 134 4.98 15.28 -2.87
CA LYS A 134 4.99 16.42 -3.79
C LYS A 134 6.25 17.28 -3.59
N TYR A 135 6.59 17.59 -2.35
CA TYR A 135 7.81 18.33 -2.03
C TYR A 135 9.08 17.56 -2.41
N LEU A 136 9.17 16.27 -2.09
CA LEU A 136 10.33 15.45 -2.47
C LEU A 136 10.51 15.36 -4.00
N ALA A 137 9.41 15.38 -4.76
CA ALA A 137 9.48 15.41 -6.22
C ALA A 137 10.15 16.68 -6.74
N THR A 138 9.82 17.86 -6.18
CA THR A 138 10.51 19.11 -6.58
C THR A 138 12.01 19.08 -6.30
N ILE A 139 12.43 18.40 -5.21
CA ILE A 139 13.85 18.20 -4.92
C ILE A 139 14.48 17.26 -5.96
N ALA A 140 13.83 16.13 -6.29
CA ALA A 140 14.33 15.19 -7.28
C ALA A 140 14.49 15.86 -8.65
N GLU A 141 13.50 16.61 -9.11
CA GLU A 141 13.54 17.38 -10.38
C GLU A 141 14.66 18.43 -10.37
N SER A 142 14.85 19.15 -9.26
CA SER A 142 15.94 20.13 -9.12
C SER A 142 17.34 19.51 -9.24
N LYS A 143 17.45 18.19 -8.99
CA LYS A 143 18.68 17.40 -9.14
C LYS A 143 18.79 16.68 -10.49
N GLY A 144 17.89 17.00 -11.44
CA GLY A 144 17.92 16.48 -12.81
C GLY A 144 17.25 15.12 -13.00
N VAL A 145 16.42 14.67 -12.06
CA VAL A 145 15.57 13.48 -12.24
C VAL A 145 14.41 13.82 -13.17
N GLU A 146 14.20 13.01 -14.20
CA GLU A 146 13.06 13.13 -15.10
C GLU A 146 11.85 12.43 -14.51
N ILE A 147 10.78 13.17 -14.14
CA ILE A 147 9.56 12.62 -13.55
C ILE A 147 8.42 12.70 -14.56
N TYR A 148 7.80 11.56 -14.84
CA TYR A 148 6.67 11.42 -15.75
C TYR A 148 5.45 10.92 -14.98
N THR A 149 4.45 11.76 -14.81
CA THR A 149 3.15 11.43 -14.18
C THR A 149 2.09 11.12 -15.23
N GLY A 150 1.05 10.39 -14.84
CA GLY A 150 -0.02 10.00 -15.76
C GLY A 150 0.34 8.83 -16.68
N PHE A 151 1.38 8.06 -16.36
CA PHE A 151 1.80 6.90 -17.15
C PHE A 151 1.67 5.60 -16.35
N SER A 152 0.69 4.78 -16.71
CA SER A 152 0.57 3.42 -16.19
C SER A 152 1.56 2.48 -16.86
N VAL A 153 2.19 1.63 -16.07
CA VAL A 153 3.05 0.56 -16.59
C VAL A 153 2.24 -0.73 -16.70
N ASP A 154 2.34 -1.40 -17.84
CA ASP A 154 1.60 -2.61 -18.16
C ASP A 154 2.40 -3.87 -17.89
N ASP A 155 3.64 -3.93 -18.38
CA ASP A 155 4.47 -5.12 -18.25
C ASP A 155 5.97 -4.82 -18.18
N MET A 156 6.73 -5.84 -17.81
CA MET A 156 8.19 -5.85 -17.83
C MET A 156 8.72 -6.25 -19.21
N ILE A 157 9.84 -5.66 -19.61
CA ILE A 157 10.62 -6.09 -20.77
C ILE A 157 11.81 -6.92 -20.27
N TYR A 158 12.08 -8.03 -20.93
CA TYR A 158 13.17 -8.96 -20.61
C TYR A 158 14.13 -9.09 -21.78
N ASP A 159 15.40 -9.31 -21.49
CA ASP A 159 16.42 -9.61 -22.50
C ASP A 159 16.38 -11.10 -22.95
N ALA A 160 17.23 -11.47 -23.89
CA ALA A 160 17.36 -12.84 -24.39
C ALA A 160 17.69 -13.88 -23.32
N ASN A 161 18.30 -13.44 -22.22
CA ASN A 161 18.69 -14.29 -21.11
C ASN A 161 17.61 -14.29 -20.01
N GLY A 162 16.48 -13.63 -20.24
CA GLY A 162 15.38 -13.50 -19.28
C GLY A 162 15.60 -12.48 -18.17
N LYS A 163 16.66 -11.65 -18.25
CA LYS A 163 16.94 -10.58 -17.30
C LYS A 163 16.03 -9.38 -17.57
N VAL A 164 15.75 -8.60 -16.53
CA VAL A 164 15.01 -7.35 -16.69
C VAL A 164 15.78 -6.38 -17.58
N ALA A 165 15.09 -5.81 -18.58
CA ALA A 165 15.64 -4.84 -19.53
C ALA A 165 14.87 -3.51 -19.54
N GLY A 166 13.73 -3.44 -18.86
CA GLY A 166 12.89 -2.25 -18.78
C GLY A 166 11.42 -2.57 -18.59
N ILE A 167 10.55 -1.66 -19.01
CA ILE A 167 9.09 -1.78 -18.92
C ILE A 167 8.40 -1.33 -20.21
N LYS A 168 7.15 -1.77 -20.38
CA LYS A 168 6.20 -1.22 -21.34
C LYS A 168 5.13 -0.42 -20.60
N THR A 169 4.85 0.80 -21.04
CA THR A 169 3.67 1.54 -20.57
C THR A 169 2.41 0.98 -21.21
N LYS A 170 1.25 1.29 -20.63
CA LYS A 170 -0.03 0.78 -21.10
C LYS A 170 -0.44 1.43 -22.43
N ASP A 171 -0.98 0.63 -23.34
CA ASP A 171 -1.68 1.14 -24.53
C ASP A 171 -2.90 1.93 -24.08
N THR A 172 -3.22 3.02 -24.76
CA THR A 172 -4.40 3.87 -24.49
C THR A 172 -5.31 3.98 -25.70
N GLY A 173 -6.54 4.47 -25.52
CA GLY A 173 -7.52 4.57 -26.60
C GLY A 173 -8.08 3.20 -27.02
N ILE A 174 -8.21 2.26 -26.10
CA ILE A 174 -8.87 0.96 -26.28
C ILE A 174 -10.18 0.99 -25.48
N ASN A 175 -11.29 0.56 -26.11
CA ASN A 175 -12.58 0.53 -25.45
C ASN A 175 -12.78 -0.72 -24.57
N ARG A 176 -13.92 -0.79 -23.85
CA ARG A 176 -14.29 -1.94 -22.97
C ARG A 176 -14.32 -3.30 -23.69
N HIS A 177 -14.46 -3.32 -25.01
CA HIS A 177 -14.49 -4.54 -25.83
C HIS A 177 -13.11 -4.91 -26.40
N GLY A 178 -12.06 -4.16 -26.06
CA GLY A 178 -10.70 -4.40 -26.55
C GLY A 178 -10.44 -3.80 -27.95
N GLU A 179 -11.32 -2.95 -28.48
CA GLU A 179 -11.20 -2.37 -29.79
C GLU A 179 -10.44 -1.04 -29.78
N LYS A 180 -9.48 -0.88 -30.69
CA LYS A 180 -8.72 0.36 -30.85
C LYS A 180 -9.62 1.50 -31.36
N GLN A 181 -9.62 2.61 -30.65
CA GLN A 181 -10.36 3.83 -30.99
C GLN A 181 -9.53 4.76 -31.86
N LYS A 182 -10.11 5.87 -32.33
CA LYS A 182 -9.39 6.86 -33.16
C LYS A 182 -8.21 7.53 -32.44
N ASN A 183 -8.26 7.59 -31.13
CA ASN A 183 -7.24 8.13 -30.24
C ASN A 183 -6.29 7.05 -29.69
N TYR A 184 -6.26 5.86 -30.30
CA TYR A 184 -5.34 4.80 -29.88
C TYR A 184 -3.90 5.27 -29.93
N GLN A 185 -3.18 5.02 -28.87
CA GLN A 185 -1.73 5.20 -28.75
C GLN A 185 -1.13 3.93 -28.16
N GLU A 186 -0.13 3.40 -28.85
CA GLU A 186 0.64 2.28 -28.36
C GLU A 186 1.49 2.70 -27.15
N GLY A 187 1.64 1.81 -26.17
CA GLY A 187 2.49 2.04 -25.02
C GLY A 187 3.97 2.09 -25.39
N THR A 188 4.69 3.00 -24.77
CA THR A 188 6.12 3.22 -24.97
C THR A 188 6.94 2.14 -24.27
N ALA A 189 7.95 1.61 -24.95
CA ALA A 189 8.98 0.76 -24.34
C ALA A 189 10.05 1.64 -23.68
N VAL A 190 10.30 1.47 -22.39
CA VAL A 190 11.37 2.18 -21.66
C VAL A 190 12.41 1.16 -21.21
N THR A 191 13.62 1.25 -21.77
CA THR A 191 14.75 0.38 -21.42
C THR A 191 15.65 1.01 -20.38
N ALA A 192 16.23 0.21 -19.49
CA ALA A 192 17.13 0.69 -18.44
C ALA A 192 18.21 -0.35 -18.09
N ASP A 193 19.38 0.14 -17.62
CA ASP A 193 20.43 -0.71 -17.04
C ASP A 193 19.97 -1.29 -15.70
N ILE A 194 19.23 -0.50 -14.91
CA ILE A 194 18.63 -0.92 -13.62
C ILE A 194 17.19 -0.44 -13.57
N THR A 195 16.26 -1.35 -13.26
CA THR A 195 14.86 -1.04 -12.98
C THR A 195 14.58 -1.21 -11.48
N ILE A 196 13.93 -0.20 -10.87
CA ILE A 196 13.60 -0.16 -9.45
C ILE A 196 12.09 -0.06 -9.30
N LEU A 197 11.46 -1.09 -8.71
CA LEU A 197 10.02 -1.14 -8.48
C LEU A 197 9.68 -0.55 -7.12
N ALA A 198 8.95 0.56 -7.12
CA ALA A 198 8.50 1.34 -5.96
C ALA A 198 6.98 1.53 -5.93
N GLU A 199 6.21 0.53 -6.41
CA GLU A 199 4.78 0.58 -6.71
C GLU A 199 3.87 0.55 -5.45
N GLY A 200 4.45 0.51 -4.26
CA GLY A 200 3.71 0.41 -3.00
C GLY A 200 3.12 -0.98 -2.75
N SER A 201 2.08 -1.05 -1.92
CA SER A 201 1.45 -2.30 -1.54
C SER A 201 0.91 -3.06 -2.75
N ARG A 202 1.22 -4.36 -2.83
CA ARG A 202 0.78 -5.27 -3.91
C ARG A 202 1.04 -4.68 -5.31
N GLY A 203 2.30 -4.28 -5.59
CA GLY A 203 2.71 -3.70 -6.87
C GLY A 203 2.38 -4.64 -8.04
N SER A 204 1.86 -4.10 -9.15
CA SER A 204 1.44 -4.91 -10.30
C SER A 204 2.60 -5.60 -10.99
N LEU A 205 3.72 -4.89 -11.20
CA LEU A 205 4.93 -5.48 -11.73
C LEU A 205 5.69 -6.26 -10.67
N ALA A 206 5.71 -5.76 -9.42
CA ALA A 206 6.39 -6.45 -8.32
C ALA A 206 5.85 -7.87 -8.14
N LYS A 207 4.52 -8.09 -8.15
CA LYS A 207 3.95 -9.45 -8.06
C LYS A 207 4.36 -10.33 -9.24
N LYS A 208 4.42 -9.78 -10.48
CA LYS A 208 4.83 -10.52 -11.68
C LYS A 208 6.31 -10.95 -11.61
N VAL A 209 7.21 -10.07 -11.17
CA VAL A 209 8.64 -10.42 -11.06
C VAL A 209 8.93 -11.34 -9.88
N ILE A 210 8.21 -11.20 -8.77
CA ILE A 210 8.32 -12.10 -7.61
C ILE A 210 7.95 -13.53 -8.04
N ASP A 211 6.84 -13.70 -8.73
CA ASP A 211 6.40 -14.99 -9.27
C ASP A 211 7.40 -15.53 -10.32
N ARG A 212 7.72 -14.73 -11.35
CA ARG A 212 8.60 -15.14 -12.44
C ARG A 212 9.97 -15.63 -11.98
N PHE A 213 10.57 -14.93 -11.02
CA PHE A 213 11.90 -15.24 -10.50
C PHE A 213 11.88 -16.05 -9.21
N ASN A 214 10.67 -16.46 -8.75
CA ASN A 214 10.47 -17.25 -7.53
C ASN A 214 11.15 -16.60 -6.31
N LEU A 215 10.98 -15.28 -6.17
CA LEU A 215 11.69 -14.48 -5.16
C LEU A 215 11.16 -14.70 -3.73
N ASP A 216 9.99 -15.25 -3.56
CA ASP A 216 9.35 -15.59 -2.28
C ASP A 216 9.52 -17.05 -1.87
N SER A 217 10.35 -17.81 -2.60
CA SER A 217 10.62 -19.21 -2.29
C SER A 217 11.10 -19.40 -0.84
N GLY A 218 10.40 -20.26 -0.10
CA GLY A 218 10.70 -20.56 1.30
C GLY A 218 10.31 -19.46 2.29
N LYS A 219 9.53 -18.46 1.85
CA LYS A 219 8.94 -17.41 2.70
C LYS A 219 7.51 -17.76 3.10
N ASN A 220 7.01 -17.13 4.16
CA ASN A 220 5.58 -17.08 4.40
C ASN A 220 4.90 -16.24 3.32
N PRO A 221 3.61 -16.50 2.99
CA PRO A 221 2.86 -15.59 2.14
C PRO A 221 2.84 -14.19 2.77
N GLN A 222 2.83 -13.15 1.94
CA GLN A 222 2.59 -11.80 2.43
C GLN A 222 1.13 -11.70 2.87
N ILE A 223 0.90 -11.16 4.04
CA ILE A 223 -0.43 -10.82 4.56
C ILE A 223 -0.57 -9.30 4.64
N TYR A 224 -1.81 -8.84 4.54
CA TYR A 224 -2.09 -7.42 4.41
C TYR A 224 -3.13 -6.95 5.42
N SER A 225 -3.21 -5.65 5.60
CA SER A 225 -4.35 -4.98 6.24
C SER A 225 -4.94 -3.97 5.28
N LEU A 226 -6.23 -3.69 5.42
CA LEU A 226 -6.90 -2.58 4.76
C LEU A 226 -7.05 -1.43 5.76
N GLY A 227 -6.51 -0.28 5.40
CA GLY A 227 -6.77 0.98 6.09
C GLY A 227 -7.84 1.77 5.34
N VAL A 228 -8.89 2.16 6.04
CA VAL A 228 -9.90 3.12 5.58
C VAL A 228 -9.71 4.41 6.36
N LYS A 229 -9.63 5.55 5.68
CA LYS A 229 -9.27 6.84 6.28
C LYS A 229 -10.21 7.94 5.82
N GLU A 230 -10.52 8.85 6.73
CA GLU A 230 -11.23 10.09 6.47
C GLU A 230 -10.44 11.30 7.00
N ILE A 231 -10.59 12.44 6.34
CA ILE A 231 -10.15 13.75 6.83
C ILE A 231 -11.40 14.59 7.07
N TRP A 232 -11.48 15.21 8.24
CA TRP A 232 -12.58 16.06 8.65
C TRP A 232 -12.10 17.46 8.98
N SER A 233 -12.91 18.49 8.64
CA SER A 233 -12.84 19.82 9.25
C SER A 233 -13.79 19.85 10.44
N VAL A 234 -13.30 20.28 11.59
CA VAL A 234 -14.07 20.28 12.85
C VAL A 234 -14.05 21.66 13.50
N PRO A 235 -14.98 21.98 14.40
CA PRO A 235 -14.93 23.19 15.20
C PRO A 235 -13.63 23.27 16.02
N GLU A 236 -13.16 24.48 16.25
CA GLU A 236 -12.02 24.76 17.14
C GLU A 236 -12.25 24.18 18.54
N GLY A 237 -11.23 23.54 19.08
CA GLY A 237 -11.28 22.92 20.41
C GLY A 237 -11.71 21.46 20.43
N ASN A 238 -12.15 20.87 19.30
CA ASN A 238 -12.46 19.43 19.24
C ASN A 238 -11.22 18.55 19.41
N ILE A 239 -10.09 18.98 18.86
CA ILE A 239 -8.80 18.27 18.93
C ILE A 239 -7.65 19.28 18.85
N GLU A 240 -6.57 19.02 19.56
CA GLU A 240 -5.35 19.81 19.46
C GLU A 240 -4.45 19.31 18.31
N ALA A 241 -3.80 20.24 17.61
CA ALA A 241 -2.80 19.90 16.62
C ALA A 241 -1.62 19.15 17.26
N GLY A 242 -1.19 18.05 16.66
CA GLY A 242 -0.14 17.20 17.24
C GLY A 242 -0.67 16.09 18.16
N ALA A 243 -1.95 16.03 18.46
CA ALA A 243 -2.54 14.95 19.24
C ALA A 243 -2.63 13.65 18.43
N VAL A 244 -2.22 12.55 19.03
CA VAL A 244 -2.23 11.20 18.45
C VAL A 244 -2.97 10.26 19.39
N TYR A 245 -4.04 9.66 18.91
CA TYR A 245 -4.80 8.63 19.63
C TYR A 245 -4.83 7.36 18.79
N HIS A 246 -4.49 6.23 19.42
CA HIS A 246 -4.69 4.91 18.87
C HIS A 246 -5.78 4.18 19.66
N THR A 247 -6.67 3.49 18.99
CA THR A 247 -7.74 2.71 19.61
C THR A 247 -7.70 1.25 19.20
N PHE A 248 -8.16 0.36 20.08
CA PHE A 248 -8.35 -1.05 19.78
C PHE A 248 -9.58 -1.60 20.52
N GLY A 249 -10.01 -2.83 20.17
CA GLY A 249 -11.23 -3.43 20.67
C GLY A 249 -12.41 -3.11 19.78
N TYR A 250 -13.53 -2.61 20.33
CA TYR A 250 -14.73 -2.34 19.54
C TYR A 250 -14.47 -1.48 18.29
N PRO A 251 -15.02 -1.84 17.10
CA PRO A 251 -16.01 -2.90 16.84
C PRO A 251 -15.41 -4.27 16.48
N LEU A 252 -14.07 -4.43 16.57
CA LEU A 252 -13.35 -5.62 16.15
C LEU A 252 -13.36 -6.72 17.22
N LYS A 253 -13.35 -7.99 16.78
CA LYS A 253 -13.20 -9.18 17.67
C LYS A 253 -11.71 -9.46 17.92
N ASP A 254 -11.34 -9.65 19.18
CA ASP A 254 -9.95 -9.75 19.65
C ASP A 254 -9.08 -10.82 18.93
N LYS A 255 -9.64 -11.97 18.57
CA LYS A 255 -8.86 -13.07 18.00
C LYS A 255 -8.96 -13.25 16.50
N SER A 256 -10.08 -12.82 15.91
CA SER A 256 -10.37 -13.07 14.50
C SER A 256 -10.33 -11.82 13.62
N GLU A 257 -10.29 -10.64 14.22
CA GLU A 257 -10.32 -9.37 13.51
C GLU A 257 -9.20 -8.46 14.07
N PHE A 258 -7.97 -8.72 13.63
CA PHE A 258 -6.81 -7.92 14.06
C PHE A 258 -6.91 -6.51 13.51
N GLY A 259 -6.74 -5.49 14.36
CA GLY A 259 -6.77 -4.11 13.88
C GLY A 259 -6.96 -3.09 14.98
N GLY A 260 -7.23 -1.87 14.55
CA GLY A 260 -7.49 -0.74 15.42
C GLY A 260 -7.64 0.57 14.68
N GLY A 261 -8.08 1.60 15.41
CA GLY A 261 -8.27 2.94 14.87
C GLY A 261 -7.15 3.88 15.25
N PHE A 262 -7.02 4.94 14.47
CA PHE A 262 -6.18 6.09 14.77
C PHE A 262 -6.95 7.40 14.59
N ILE A 263 -6.61 8.41 15.40
CA ILE A 263 -7.19 9.76 15.33
C ILE A 263 -6.04 10.74 15.55
N TYR A 264 -5.80 11.62 14.57
CA TYR A 264 -4.70 12.57 14.60
C TYR A 264 -5.22 14.00 14.46
N GLY A 265 -4.80 14.88 15.35
CA GLY A 265 -5.07 16.30 15.27
C GLY A 265 -4.10 16.98 14.31
N LEU A 266 -4.66 17.52 13.23
CA LEU A 266 -3.96 18.32 12.23
C LEU A 266 -4.12 19.81 12.55
N SER A 267 -3.27 20.64 11.94
CA SER A 267 -3.46 22.10 11.93
C SER A 267 -4.79 22.48 11.24
N ASP A 268 -5.20 23.76 11.37
CA ASP A 268 -6.40 24.32 10.75
C ASP A 268 -7.69 23.58 11.12
N ASN A 269 -7.80 23.10 12.37
CA ASN A 269 -8.96 22.40 12.90
C ASN A 269 -9.38 21.21 12.04
N ARG A 270 -8.42 20.38 11.63
CA ARG A 270 -8.65 19.15 10.89
C ARG A 270 -8.33 17.92 11.73
N VAL A 271 -9.06 16.86 11.47
CA VAL A 271 -8.86 15.54 12.07
C VAL A 271 -8.62 14.54 10.96
N ALA A 272 -7.52 13.79 11.04
CA ALA A 272 -7.32 12.58 10.26
C ALA A 272 -7.68 11.38 11.13
N LEU A 273 -8.59 10.54 10.68
CA LEU A 273 -8.96 9.32 11.40
C LEU A 273 -9.12 8.15 10.45
N GLY A 274 -8.89 6.94 10.96
CA GLY A 274 -9.04 5.73 10.17
C GLY A 274 -9.09 4.48 11.01
N LEU A 275 -9.60 3.42 10.39
CA LEU A 275 -9.60 2.07 10.92
C LEU A 275 -8.76 1.18 10.02
N VAL A 276 -7.84 0.43 10.61
CA VAL A 276 -6.97 -0.54 9.92
C VAL A 276 -7.34 -1.93 10.39
N VAL A 277 -7.64 -2.83 9.44
CA VAL A 277 -8.05 -4.21 9.75
C VAL A 277 -7.22 -5.19 8.91
N GLY A 278 -6.64 -6.17 9.58
CA GLY A 278 -5.95 -7.28 8.91
C GLY A 278 -6.90 -8.08 8.04
N LEU A 279 -6.46 -8.44 6.83
CA LEU A 279 -7.30 -9.16 5.86
C LEU A 279 -7.38 -10.66 6.13
N ASP A 280 -6.76 -11.17 7.18
CA ASP A 280 -6.79 -12.58 7.58
C ASP A 280 -8.01 -12.97 8.44
N TYR A 281 -9.10 -12.19 8.38
CA TYR A 281 -10.37 -12.53 9.02
C TYR A 281 -11.12 -13.63 8.24
N PRO A 282 -11.85 -14.54 8.96
CA PRO A 282 -12.55 -15.65 8.31
C PRO A 282 -13.96 -15.32 7.81
N ASP A 283 -14.58 -14.25 8.26
CA ASP A 283 -15.96 -13.88 7.95
C ASP A 283 -16.08 -13.35 6.51
N PRO A 284 -16.80 -14.03 5.59
CA PRO A 284 -16.99 -13.57 4.21
C PRO A 284 -17.83 -12.29 4.11
N SER A 285 -18.58 -11.94 5.16
CA SER A 285 -19.43 -10.74 5.21
C SER A 285 -18.76 -9.54 5.89
N PHE A 286 -17.47 -9.66 6.27
CA PHE A 286 -16.78 -8.57 6.99
C PHE A 286 -16.54 -7.37 6.07
N ASP A 287 -17.03 -6.22 6.51
CA ASP A 287 -16.94 -4.95 5.78
C ASP A 287 -16.14 -3.92 6.59
N THR A 288 -14.91 -3.64 6.13
CA THR A 288 -14.01 -2.69 6.80
C THR A 288 -14.54 -1.26 6.74
N HIS A 289 -15.22 -0.86 5.65
CA HIS A 289 -15.86 0.45 5.55
C HIS A 289 -16.97 0.60 6.58
N ALA A 290 -17.90 -0.36 6.66
CA ALA A 290 -18.96 -0.36 7.65
C ALA A 290 -18.40 -0.41 9.08
N ALA A 291 -17.35 -1.20 9.33
CA ALA A 291 -16.67 -1.23 10.62
C ALA A 291 -16.11 0.15 11.03
N MET A 292 -15.54 0.91 10.09
CA MET A 292 -15.11 2.27 10.35
C MET A 292 -16.28 3.20 10.66
N GLN A 293 -17.41 3.10 9.95
CA GLN A 293 -18.60 3.93 10.23
C GLN A 293 -19.15 3.63 11.64
N ILE A 294 -19.19 2.35 12.02
CA ILE A 294 -19.60 1.92 13.37
C ILE A 294 -18.61 2.45 14.42
N TRP A 295 -17.30 2.33 14.16
CA TRP A 295 -16.27 2.85 15.07
C TRP A 295 -16.41 4.35 15.31
N LYS A 296 -16.75 5.14 14.29
CA LYS A 296 -17.00 6.60 14.42
C LYS A 296 -18.15 6.92 15.37
N THR A 297 -19.19 6.07 15.44
CA THR A 297 -20.32 6.30 16.35
C THR A 297 -20.00 6.06 17.82
N HIS A 298 -18.86 5.44 18.13
CA HIS A 298 -18.43 5.25 19.52
C HIS A 298 -18.22 6.62 20.21
N PRO A 299 -18.78 6.86 21.42
CA PRO A 299 -18.73 8.17 22.08
C PRO A 299 -17.33 8.79 22.18
N TYR A 300 -16.31 7.95 22.43
CA TYR A 300 -14.92 8.39 22.48
C TYR A 300 -14.43 8.96 21.14
N VAL A 301 -14.82 8.38 20.01
CA VAL A 301 -14.42 8.82 18.68
C VAL A 301 -15.28 9.99 18.22
N ALA A 302 -16.58 9.89 18.40
CA ALA A 302 -17.56 10.89 17.98
C ALA A 302 -17.29 12.29 18.55
N LYS A 303 -16.74 12.38 19.76
CA LYS A 303 -16.42 13.68 20.39
C LYS A 303 -15.48 14.54 19.56
N PHE A 304 -14.52 13.92 18.83
CA PHE A 304 -13.54 14.64 18.00
C PHE A 304 -14.17 15.17 16.70
N LEU A 305 -15.26 14.58 16.23
CA LEU A 305 -15.91 14.91 14.96
C LEU A 305 -17.17 15.76 15.12
N LYS A 306 -17.59 16.04 16.36
CA LYS A 306 -18.84 16.76 16.65
C LYS A 306 -18.90 18.10 15.92
N GLY A 307 -19.95 18.32 15.12
CA GLY A 307 -20.14 19.55 14.34
C GLY A 307 -19.19 19.69 13.13
N GLY A 308 -18.40 18.66 12.85
CA GLY A 308 -17.47 18.65 11.72
C GLY A 308 -18.12 18.23 10.40
N LYS A 309 -17.31 18.31 9.33
CA LYS A 309 -17.67 17.87 7.97
C LYS A 309 -16.52 17.10 7.38
N ILE A 310 -16.83 16.01 6.68
CA ILE A 310 -15.84 15.24 5.93
C ILE A 310 -15.28 16.06 4.76
N ILE A 311 -13.96 15.94 4.54
CA ILE A 311 -13.25 16.60 3.44
C ILE A 311 -12.76 15.58 2.42
N GLU A 312 -12.16 14.48 2.89
CA GLU A 312 -11.60 13.42 2.05
C GLU A 312 -11.89 12.04 2.65
N PHE A 313 -12.01 11.06 1.77
CA PHE A 313 -12.13 9.64 2.07
C PHE A 313 -11.16 8.85 1.21
N GLY A 314 -10.59 7.77 1.75
CA GLY A 314 -9.75 6.88 0.98
C GLY A 314 -9.52 5.55 1.65
N ALA A 315 -9.03 4.59 0.87
CA ALA A 315 -8.66 3.27 1.36
C ALA A 315 -7.37 2.78 0.70
N LYS A 316 -6.55 2.07 1.47
CA LYS A 316 -5.30 1.49 0.97
C LYS A 316 -4.92 0.25 1.77
N THR A 317 -4.44 -0.77 1.07
CA THR A 317 -3.80 -1.92 1.74
C THR A 317 -2.37 -1.61 2.12
N LEU A 318 -1.88 -2.31 3.14
CA LEU A 318 -0.49 -2.25 3.60
C LEU A 318 0.03 -3.66 3.91
N PRO A 319 1.30 -3.98 3.58
CA PRO A 319 1.88 -5.31 3.79
C PRO A 319 2.26 -5.48 5.27
N GLU A 320 1.72 -6.49 5.95
CA GLU A 320 1.93 -6.73 7.39
C GLU A 320 2.58 -8.07 7.73
N GLY A 321 2.98 -8.87 6.75
CA GLY A 321 3.64 -10.16 6.98
C GLY A 321 5.02 -10.04 7.64
N GLY A 322 5.62 -8.85 7.59
CA GLY A 322 6.92 -8.57 8.20
C GLY A 322 8.07 -9.33 7.57
N TRP A 323 9.18 -9.46 8.30
CA TRP A 323 10.46 -9.98 7.78
C TRP A 323 10.38 -11.39 7.15
N ASN A 324 9.54 -12.26 7.72
CA ASN A 324 9.41 -13.64 7.24
C ASN A 324 8.62 -13.77 5.93
N SER A 325 7.90 -12.73 5.52
CA SER A 325 7.09 -12.67 4.30
C SER A 325 7.70 -11.78 3.22
N MET A 326 8.86 -11.16 3.50
CA MET A 326 9.57 -10.35 2.50
C MET A 326 10.14 -11.26 1.41
N PRO A 327 9.87 -10.99 0.12
CA PRO A 327 10.55 -11.69 -0.96
C PRO A 327 12.03 -11.32 -0.97
N LYS A 328 12.83 -12.01 -1.75
CA LYS A 328 14.12 -11.49 -2.17
C LYS A 328 13.87 -10.27 -3.05
N TYR A 329 14.40 -9.13 -2.68
CA TYR A 329 14.02 -7.83 -3.26
C TYR A 329 15.04 -7.31 -4.29
N TYR A 330 15.79 -8.22 -4.93
CA TYR A 330 16.69 -7.94 -6.06
C TYR A 330 16.87 -9.16 -6.96
N ASP A 331 17.14 -8.90 -8.23
CA ASP A 331 17.62 -9.89 -9.21
C ASP A 331 18.48 -9.19 -10.28
N ASP A 332 18.83 -9.84 -11.40
CA ASP A 332 19.59 -9.23 -12.49
C ASP A 332 18.87 -7.96 -13.01
N ASN A 333 19.53 -6.81 -12.93
CA ASN A 333 19.03 -5.49 -13.34
C ASN A 333 17.77 -5.00 -12.58
N LEU A 334 17.41 -5.61 -11.45
CA LEU A 334 16.17 -5.37 -10.73
C LEU A 334 16.41 -5.13 -9.24
N MET A 335 15.77 -4.10 -8.68
CA MET A 335 15.57 -3.96 -7.23
C MET A 335 14.11 -3.61 -6.92
N ILE A 336 13.61 -4.02 -5.74
CA ILE A 336 12.27 -3.74 -5.24
C ILE A 336 12.40 -2.99 -3.91
N VAL A 337 11.71 -1.86 -3.77
CA VAL A 337 11.82 -0.97 -2.61
C VAL A 337 10.47 -0.68 -1.95
N GLY A 338 10.48 -0.23 -0.71
CA GLY A 338 9.28 0.16 0.03
C GLY A 338 8.31 -1.00 0.24
N ASP A 339 7.03 -0.68 0.26
CA ASP A 339 5.95 -1.65 0.51
C ASP A 339 5.86 -2.73 -0.57
N SER A 340 6.39 -2.49 -1.78
CA SER A 340 6.46 -3.50 -2.85
C SER A 340 7.30 -4.72 -2.43
N ALA A 341 8.28 -4.52 -1.55
CA ALA A 341 9.08 -5.58 -0.95
C ALA A 341 8.67 -5.92 0.50
N GLY A 342 7.64 -5.24 1.06
CA GLY A 342 7.16 -5.47 2.42
C GLY A 342 7.96 -4.73 3.50
N PHE A 343 8.63 -3.61 3.19
CA PHE A 343 9.33 -2.78 4.18
C PHE A 343 8.37 -1.98 5.06
N LEU A 344 7.62 -2.66 5.93
CA LEU A 344 6.69 -2.11 6.89
C LEU A 344 6.80 -2.83 8.25
N THR A 345 6.73 -2.08 9.34
CA THR A 345 6.71 -2.65 10.69
C THR A 345 5.32 -2.57 11.31
N THR A 346 4.64 -3.70 11.39
CA THR A 346 3.30 -3.83 11.98
C THR A 346 3.27 -3.37 13.44
N ALA A 347 4.29 -3.72 14.25
CA ALA A 347 4.34 -3.35 15.65
C ALA A 347 4.39 -1.84 15.91
N ARG A 348 4.93 -1.07 14.97
CA ARG A 348 5.00 0.39 15.07
C ARG A 348 3.90 1.09 14.28
N LEU A 349 3.17 0.35 13.44
CA LEU A 349 2.21 0.88 12.46
C LEU A 349 2.87 1.95 11.55
N LYS A 350 4.12 1.71 11.16
CA LYS A 350 4.94 2.67 10.41
C LYS A 350 5.73 1.99 9.29
N GLY A 351 5.60 2.52 8.08
CA GLY A 351 6.33 2.07 6.89
C GLY A 351 7.21 3.14 6.24
N VAL A 352 6.83 4.42 6.33
CA VAL A 352 7.45 5.52 5.57
C VAL A 352 8.97 5.58 5.75
N HIS A 353 9.46 5.54 7.00
CA HIS A 353 10.90 5.61 7.27
C HIS A 353 11.68 4.38 6.78
N LEU A 354 11.03 3.20 6.74
CA LEU A 354 11.62 1.98 6.18
C LEU A 354 11.63 2.06 4.64
N ALA A 355 10.55 2.55 4.04
CA ALA A 355 10.45 2.77 2.61
C ALA A 355 11.53 3.75 2.11
N VAL A 356 11.70 4.89 2.76
CA VAL A 356 12.77 5.87 2.44
C VAL A 356 14.16 5.23 2.62
N ARG A 357 14.40 4.52 3.73
CA ARG A 357 15.71 3.87 3.96
C ARG A 357 16.00 2.78 2.93
N SER A 358 15.00 1.99 2.52
CA SER A 358 15.17 0.98 1.47
C SER A 358 15.58 1.63 0.15
N GLY A 359 14.95 2.77 -0.20
CA GLY A 359 15.33 3.56 -1.37
C GLY A 359 16.76 4.07 -1.32
N ILE A 360 17.20 4.61 -0.18
CA ILE A 360 18.60 5.04 0.04
C ILE A 360 19.56 3.85 -0.17
N CYS A 361 19.25 2.68 0.41
CA CYS A 361 20.09 1.48 0.23
C CYS A 361 20.14 1.03 -1.23
N ALA A 362 19.03 1.08 -1.97
CA ALA A 362 18.97 0.77 -3.40
C ALA A 362 19.81 1.75 -4.24
N ALA A 363 19.73 3.05 -3.95
CA ALA A 363 20.53 4.09 -4.62
C ALA A 363 22.02 3.86 -4.47
N HIS A 364 22.49 3.58 -3.24
CA HIS A 364 23.91 3.25 -2.98
C HIS A 364 24.34 1.97 -3.70
N THR A 365 23.44 0.99 -3.84
CA THR A 365 23.72 -0.25 -4.56
C THR A 365 23.80 0.00 -6.06
N ALA A 366 22.90 0.78 -6.63
CA ALA A 366 22.95 1.18 -8.03
C ALA A 366 24.25 1.92 -8.36
N MET A 367 24.67 2.86 -7.50
CA MET A 367 25.93 3.58 -7.67
C MET A 367 27.14 2.64 -7.63
N SER A 368 27.13 1.65 -6.70
CA SER A 368 28.18 0.61 -6.62
C SER A 368 28.22 -0.23 -7.91
N ALA A 369 27.05 -0.60 -8.43
CA ALA A 369 26.90 -1.37 -9.67
C ALA A 369 27.48 -0.61 -10.87
N PHE A 370 27.17 0.68 -11.03
CA PHE A 370 27.72 1.51 -12.09
C PHE A 370 29.23 1.66 -12.03
N LYS A 371 29.81 1.90 -10.85
CA LYS A 371 31.26 1.97 -10.66
C LYS A 371 31.99 0.68 -11.06
N LYS A 372 31.31 -0.44 -11.01
CA LYS A 372 31.88 -1.76 -11.37
C LYS A 372 31.48 -2.21 -12.78
N GLY A 373 30.56 -1.50 -13.44
CA GLY A 373 30.01 -1.90 -14.75
C GLY A 373 29.27 -3.25 -14.69
N ASP A 374 28.68 -3.60 -13.53
CA ASP A 374 28.03 -4.88 -13.28
C ASP A 374 26.70 -4.69 -12.56
N THR A 375 25.59 -4.98 -13.23
CA THR A 375 24.21 -4.90 -12.72
C THR A 375 23.60 -6.27 -12.46
N SER A 376 24.46 -7.31 -12.41
CA SER A 376 24.03 -8.68 -12.15
C SER A 376 23.47 -8.86 -10.73
N LYS A 377 22.64 -9.88 -10.56
CA LYS A 377 22.12 -10.35 -9.28
C LYS A 377 23.21 -10.50 -8.20
N LYS A 378 24.43 -10.96 -8.61
CA LYS A 378 25.56 -11.09 -7.69
C LYS A 378 25.99 -9.72 -7.16
N ARG A 379 26.02 -8.71 -8.01
CA ARG A 379 26.39 -7.34 -7.62
C ARG A 379 25.28 -6.69 -6.81
N LEU A 380 24.04 -6.81 -7.26
CA LEU A 380 22.88 -6.21 -6.59
C LEU A 380 22.56 -6.86 -5.22
N ALA A 381 23.19 -7.99 -4.88
CA ALA A 381 23.14 -8.57 -3.53
C ALA A 381 23.65 -7.61 -2.43
N GLU A 382 24.51 -6.63 -2.77
CA GLU A 382 24.89 -5.56 -1.84
C GLU A 382 23.69 -4.80 -1.27
N TYR A 383 22.55 -4.79 -1.96
CA TYR A 383 21.34 -4.19 -1.45
C TYR A 383 20.86 -4.87 -0.17
N GLU A 384 20.86 -6.20 -0.13
CA GLU A 384 20.49 -6.97 1.06
C GLU A 384 21.50 -6.74 2.20
N GLU A 385 22.80 -6.67 1.91
CA GLU A 385 23.83 -6.38 2.90
C GLU A 385 23.62 -5.00 3.54
N ARG A 386 23.28 -3.98 2.72
CA ARG A 386 22.98 -2.62 3.19
C ARG A 386 21.71 -2.55 4.03
N VAL A 387 20.65 -3.25 3.62
CA VAL A 387 19.40 -3.38 4.39
C VAL A 387 19.70 -4.03 5.75
N ASN A 388 20.44 -5.15 5.77
CA ASN A 388 20.77 -5.91 6.98
C ASN A 388 21.67 -5.11 7.94
N SER A 389 22.52 -4.25 7.43
CA SER A 389 23.39 -3.38 8.25
C SER A 389 22.68 -2.12 8.75
N SER A 390 21.51 -1.78 8.20
CA SER A 390 20.73 -0.59 8.55
C SER A 390 19.84 -0.81 9.78
N PHE A 391 19.06 0.23 10.14
CA PHE A 391 18.06 0.12 11.20
C PHE A 391 16.86 -0.72 10.77
N ILE A 392 16.64 -0.98 9.46
CA ILE A 392 15.54 -1.83 8.97
C ILE A 392 15.57 -3.20 9.64
N TYR A 393 16.74 -3.88 9.57
CA TYR A 393 16.91 -5.19 10.21
C TYR A 393 16.64 -5.13 11.72
N LYS A 394 17.20 -4.13 12.39
CA LYS A 394 17.07 -3.95 13.84
C LYS A 394 15.62 -3.71 14.29
N GLU A 395 14.80 -3.13 13.43
CA GLU A 395 13.38 -2.85 13.71
C GLU A 395 12.46 -4.00 13.30
N MET A 396 12.68 -4.64 12.15
CA MET A 396 11.77 -5.65 11.62
C MET A 396 12.07 -7.07 12.12
N TYR A 397 13.34 -7.45 12.20
CA TYR A 397 13.71 -8.82 12.54
C TYR A 397 13.28 -9.28 13.95
N PRO A 398 13.40 -8.47 15.02
CA PRO A 398 12.96 -8.87 16.36
C PRO A 398 11.45 -9.14 16.48
N ILE A 399 10.63 -8.52 15.63
CA ILE A 399 9.16 -8.61 15.66
C ILE A 399 8.58 -9.47 14.52
N ARG A 400 9.42 -10.21 13.79
CA ARG A 400 9.06 -10.93 12.58
C ARG A 400 7.90 -11.95 12.70
N ASN A 401 7.58 -12.37 13.93
CA ASN A 401 6.49 -13.29 14.20
C ASN A 401 5.24 -12.61 14.80
N MET A 402 5.21 -11.28 14.84
CA MET A 402 4.17 -10.54 15.54
C MET A 402 2.76 -10.93 15.10
N ARG A 403 2.47 -10.92 13.81
CA ARG A 403 1.13 -11.26 13.30
C ARG A 403 0.69 -12.66 13.69
N ALA A 404 1.60 -13.62 13.59
CA ALA A 404 1.30 -15.01 13.96
C ALA A 404 0.99 -15.17 15.46
N VAL A 405 1.72 -14.48 16.34
CA VAL A 405 1.48 -14.60 17.79
C VAL A 405 0.27 -13.79 18.26
N MET A 406 -0.10 -12.72 17.57
CA MET A 406 -1.28 -11.91 17.89
C MET A 406 -2.62 -12.62 17.59
N LYS A 407 -2.61 -13.69 16.79
CA LYS A 407 -3.79 -14.58 16.62
C LYS A 407 -4.28 -15.22 17.93
N ASP A 408 -3.42 -15.29 18.95
CA ASP A 408 -3.82 -15.77 20.30
C ASP A 408 -4.59 -14.71 21.11
N GLY A 409 -4.85 -13.54 20.54
CA GLY A 409 -5.51 -12.41 21.18
C GLY A 409 -4.51 -11.45 21.86
N MET A 410 -5.01 -10.29 22.27
CA MET A 410 -4.19 -9.17 22.75
C MET A 410 -3.33 -9.52 23.97
N VAL A 411 -3.86 -10.23 24.94
CA VAL A 411 -3.14 -10.53 26.20
C VAL A 411 -2.04 -11.58 25.97
N LEU A 412 -2.40 -12.75 25.45
CA LEU A 412 -1.44 -13.84 25.27
C LEU A 412 -0.45 -13.54 24.13
N GLY A 413 -0.93 -12.95 23.04
CA GLY A 413 -0.10 -12.49 21.94
C GLY A 413 0.87 -11.41 22.40
N GLY A 414 0.42 -10.43 23.20
CA GLY A 414 1.24 -9.39 23.79
C GLY A 414 2.35 -9.94 24.70
N LEU A 415 2.07 -10.94 25.53
CA LEU A 415 3.08 -11.61 26.35
C LEU A 415 4.12 -12.33 25.48
N LYS A 416 3.69 -13.11 24.48
CA LYS A 416 4.59 -13.78 23.53
C LYS A 416 5.47 -12.76 22.80
N MET A 417 4.88 -11.62 22.39
CA MET A 417 5.61 -10.54 21.74
C MET A 417 6.63 -9.90 22.68
N GLY A 418 6.29 -9.67 23.95
CA GLY A 418 7.22 -9.19 24.97
C GLY A 418 8.45 -10.07 25.12
N VAL A 419 8.26 -11.40 25.15
CA VAL A 419 9.38 -12.37 25.19
C VAL A 419 10.25 -12.26 23.93
N GLN A 420 9.65 -12.13 22.74
CA GLN A 420 10.41 -11.97 21.49
C GLN A 420 11.24 -10.70 21.49
N LEU A 421 10.71 -9.58 21.98
CA LEU A 421 11.44 -8.33 22.08
C LEU A 421 12.62 -8.42 23.05
N LEU A 422 12.40 -9.01 24.24
CA LEU A 422 13.47 -9.22 25.25
C LEU A 422 14.59 -10.11 24.71
N THR A 423 14.25 -11.12 23.93
CA THR A 423 15.22 -12.06 23.33
C THR A 423 15.76 -11.57 21.98
N LYS A 424 15.47 -10.32 21.56
CA LYS A 424 15.82 -9.75 20.25
C LYS A 424 15.37 -10.64 19.09
N GLY A 425 14.22 -11.28 19.25
CA GLY A 425 13.62 -12.15 18.25
C GLY A 425 14.16 -13.58 18.26
N ALA A 426 14.88 -14.02 19.29
CA ALA A 426 15.26 -15.43 19.40
C ALA A 426 13.99 -16.30 19.45
N CYS A 427 13.82 -17.16 18.45
CA CYS A 427 12.67 -18.04 18.30
C CYS A 427 13.13 -19.37 17.75
N LEU A 428 12.63 -20.48 18.33
CA LEU A 428 13.01 -21.82 17.91
C LEU A 428 12.38 -22.25 16.58
N PHE A 429 11.32 -21.56 16.14
CA PHE A 429 10.60 -21.86 14.90
C PHE A 429 9.99 -20.60 14.30
N VAL A 430 9.74 -20.63 12.99
CA VAL A 430 8.98 -19.61 12.26
C VAL A 430 7.54 -20.12 12.14
N PRO A 431 6.55 -19.44 12.74
CA PRO A 431 5.15 -19.82 12.57
C PRO A 431 4.76 -19.74 11.10
N LYS A 432 4.03 -20.75 10.62
CA LYS A 432 3.38 -20.67 9.30
C LYS A 432 2.19 -19.73 9.38
N VAL A 433 2.01 -18.96 8.34
CA VAL A 433 0.90 -18.03 8.14
C VAL A 433 0.18 -18.44 6.86
N GLU A 434 -1.14 -18.39 6.85
CA GLU A 434 -1.97 -18.60 5.66
C GLU A 434 -2.09 -17.29 4.88
N ALA A 435 -2.25 -17.38 3.56
CA ALA A 435 -2.55 -16.20 2.76
C ALA A 435 -3.95 -15.66 3.09
N ASP A 436 -4.15 -14.35 2.96
CA ASP A 436 -5.40 -13.69 3.36
C ASP A 436 -6.63 -14.28 2.66
N ALA A 437 -6.53 -14.61 1.36
CA ALA A 437 -7.61 -15.23 0.61
C ALA A 437 -8.02 -16.59 1.20
N ASP A 438 -7.03 -17.40 1.62
CA ASP A 438 -7.25 -18.77 2.12
C ASP A 438 -7.89 -18.80 3.51
N THR A 439 -7.84 -17.69 4.25
CA THR A 439 -8.49 -17.58 5.57
C THR A 439 -9.99 -17.37 5.50
N THR A 440 -10.54 -16.96 4.35
CA THR A 440 -11.96 -16.69 4.17
C THR A 440 -12.74 -18.02 4.18
N GLN A 441 -13.70 -18.14 5.07
CA GLN A 441 -14.58 -19.31 5.14
C GLN A 441 -15.80 -19.14 4.23
N THR A 442 -16.35 -20.24 3.74
CA THR A 442 -17.64 -20.20 3.03
C THR A 442 -18.75 -19.76 3.99
N VAL A 443 -19.87 -19.28 3.46
CA VAL A 443 -21.05 -18.91 4.28
C VAL A 443 -21.54 -20.09 5.13
N ILE A 444 -21.42 -21.32 4.62
CA ILE A 444 -21.83 -22.54 5.33
C ILE A 444 -20.84 -22.92 6.43
N ASP A 445 -19.53 -22.73 6.22
CA ASP A 445 -18.49 -23.14 7.17
C ASP A 445 -18.29 -22.11 8.27
N PHE A 446 -18.58 -20.84 8.02
CA PHE A 446 -18.50 -19.79 9.04
C PHE A 446 -19.61 -19.98 10.07
N LYS A 447 -19.24 -20.37 11.31
CA LYS A 447 -20.18 -20.73 12.39
C LYS A 447 -20.40 -19.64 13.43
N ASP A 448 -19.62 -18.57 13.37
CA ASP A 448 -19.79 -17.43 14.28
C ASP A 448 -20.87 -16.47 13.74
N ILE A 449 -21.22 -15.43 14.52
CA ILE A 449 -22.18 -14.43 14.08
C ILE A 449 -21.53 -13.56 13.01
N PRO A 450 -22.06 -13.53 11.77
CA PRO A 450 -21.54 -12.70 10.69
C PRO A 450 -21.51 -11.22 11.03
N PHE A 451 -20.55 -10.48 10.49
CA PHE A 451 -20.39 -9.05 10.73
C PHE A 451 -21.69 -8.27 10.46
N GLN A 452 -22.32 -8.51 9.33
CA GLN A 452 -23.58 -7.86 8.97
C GLN A 452 -24.69 -8.10 9.99
N ALA A 453 -24.79 -9.31 10.55
CA ALA A 453 -25.78 -9.64 11.57
C ALA A 453 -25.47 -8.98 12.92
N ARG A 454 -24.18 -8.81 13.28
CA ARG A 454 -23.77 -8.12 14.53
C ARG A 454 -24.20 -6.66 14.56
N PHE A 455 -24.28 -6.03 13.41
CA PHE A 455 -24.46 -4.59 13.28
C PHE A 455 -25.69 -4.16 12.45
N SER A 456 -26.56 -5.11 12.08
CA SER A 456 -27.75 -4.85 11.25
C SER A 456 -28.67 -3.75 11.78
N ASN A 457 -28.70 -3.54 13.10
CA ASN A 457 -29.55 -2.53 13.75
C ASN A 457 -28.75 -1.36 14.33
N LYS A 458 -27.44 -1.27 14.04
CA LYS A 458 -26.55 -0.28 14.67
C LYS A 458 -26.01 0.76 13.68
N LEU A 459 -26.13 0.51 12.40
CA LEU A 459 -25.57 1.38 11.38
C LEU A 459 -26.68 1.93 10.48
N GLU A 460 -26.92 3.23 10.62
CA GLU A 460 -27.70 4.03 9.69
C GLU A 460 -26.77 5.03 9.03
N PHE A 461 -26.86 5.18 7.72
CA PHE A 461 -26.08 6.15 6.97
C PHE A 461 -26.87 7.46 6.85
N ASP A 462 -26.59 8.42 7.73
CA ASP A 462 -27.26 9.73 7.77
C ASP A 462 -26.67 10.74 6.77
N LYS A 463 -25.61 10.38 6.07
CA LYS A 463 -24.88 11.20 5.07
C LYS A 463 -24.33 12.53 5.63
N THR A 464 -24.27 12.65 6.93
CA THR A 464 -23.69 13.80 7.64
C THR A 464 -22.56 13.39 8.57
N PHE A 465 -22.73 12.27 9.27
CA PHE A 465 -21.75 11.69 10.18
C PHE A 465 -21.31 10.29 9.74
N THR A 466 -22.26 9.49 9.25
CA THR A 466 -22.01 8.15 8.70
C THR A 466 -22.41 8.12 7.22
N PHE A 467 -21.61 7.45 6.41
CA PHE A 467 -21.74 7.46 4.95
C PHE A 467 -21.78 6.03 4.41
N ASP A 468 -22.62 5.80 3.40
CA ASP A 468 -22.53 4.61 2.55
C ASP A 468 -21.25 4.65 1.68
N LYS A 469 -20.90 3.52 1.05
CA LYS A 469 -19.70 3.40 0.24
C LYS A 469 -19.68 4.38 -0.93
N VAL A 470 -20.79 4.53 -1.66
CA VAL A 470 -20.89 5.43 -2.82
C VAL A 470 -20.70 6.89 -2.40
N THR A 471 -21.36 7.30 -1.31
CA THR A 471 -21.19 8.66 -0.77
C THR A 471 -19.73 8.87 -0.31
N SER A 472 -19.11 7.88 0.28
CA SER A 472 -17.67 7.95 0.69
C SER A 472 -16.77 8.08 -0.52
N VAL A 473 -16.99 7.32 -1.60
CA VAL A 473 -16.23 7.39 -2.86
C VAL A 473 -16.23 8.79 -3.46
N PHE A 474 -17.36 9.52 -3.38
CA PHE A 474 -17.42 10.92 -3.83
C PHE A 474 -16.31 11.79 -3.19
N TYR A 475 -16.00 11.58 -1.92
CA TYR A 475 -14.96 12.33 -1.21
C TYR A 475 -13.52 11.88 -1.54
N SER A 476 -13.35 10.79 -2.31
CA SER A 476 -12.02 10.38 -2.81
C SER A 476 -11.62 11.08 -4.10
N LYS A 477 -12.56 11.80 -4.73
CA LYS A 477 -12.39 12.45 -6.04
C LYS A 477 -11.89 11.47 -7.11
N VAL A 478 -12.32 10.21 -7.00
CA VAL A 478 -11.94 9.18 -7.95
C VAL A 478 -12.53 9.51 -9.33
N MET A 479 -11.69 9.36 -10.34
CA MET A 479 -12.09 9.48 -11.73
C MET A 479 -11.47 8.36 -12.55
N HIS A 480 -12.27 7.75 -13.40
CA HIS A 480 -11.83 6.75 -14.38
C HIS A 480 -12.47 7.02 -15.73
N ASP A 481 -11.74 6.77 -16.81
CA ASP A 481 -12.33 6.69 -18.13
C ASP A 481 -13.28 5.48 -18.19
N GLU A 482 -14.57 5.73 -18.25
CA GLU A 482 -15.60 4.69 -18.26
C GLU A 482 -15.55 3.81 -19.54
N HIS A 483 -14.89 4.25 -20.58
CA HIS A 483 -14.77 3.54 -21.85
C HIS A 483 -13.55 2.61 -21.94
N GLN A 484 -12.60 2.71 -21.00
CA GLN A 484 -11.40 1.86 -20.98
C GLN A 484 -11.72 0.38 -20.67
N PRO A 485 -10.81 -0.56 -21.01
CA PRO A 485 -10.93 -1.94 -20.56
C PRO A 485 -11.01 -2.03 -19.03
N VAL A 486 -11.87 -2.91 -18.53
CA VAL A 486 -12.02 -3.12 -17.09
C VAL A 486 -10.70 -3.64 -16.50
N HIS A 487 -10.15 -2.91 -15.54
CA HIS A 487 -8.89 -3.24 -14.89
C HIS A 487 -9.00 -4.30 -13.77
N LEU A 488 -10.21 -4.77 -13.51
CA LEU A 488 -10.55 -5.81 -12.54
C LEU A 488 -10.88 -7.09 -13.30
N ILE A 489 -9.92 -8.00 -13.37
CA ILE A 489 -10.05 -9.22 -14.14
C ILE A 489 -10.67 -10.31 -13.26
N VAL A 490 -11.82 -10.81 -13.65
CA VAL A 490 -12.44 -11.98 -13.03
C VAL A 490 -11.73 -13.22 -13.57
N ASN A 491 -10.98 -13.88 -12.71
CA ASN A 491 -10.25 -15.10 -13.08
C ASN A 491 -11.22 -16.28 -13.16
N ASN A 492 -11.14 -17.07 -14.23
CA ASN A 492 -11.99 -18.24 -14.42
C ASN A 492 -13.48 -17.99 -14.06
N THR A 493 -14.20 -17.29 -14.94
CA THR A 493 -15.59 -16.86 -14.69
C THR A 493 -16.53 -17.97 -14.22
N LYS A 494 -16.35 -19.21 -14.72
CA LYS A 494 -17.18 -20.37 -14.33
C LYS A 494 -16.89 -20.79 -12.88
N GLU A 495 -15.63 -20.82 -12.48
CA GLU A 495 -15.24 -21.13 -11.11
C GLU A 495 -15.65 -20.02 -10.17
N PHE A 496 -15.50 -18.75 -10.58
CA PHE A 496 -15.97 -17.59 -9.84
C PHE A 496 -17.47 -17.66 -9.55
N GLN A 497 -18.29 -18.01 -10.53
CA GLN A 497 -19.72 -18.22 -10.35
C GLN A 497 -20.00 -19.31 -9.31
N ASN A 498 -19.41 -20.49 -9.47
CA ASN A 498 -19.67 -21.64 -8.61
C ASN A 498 -19.10 -21.52 -7.20
N SER A 499 -18.07 -20.73 -7.01
CA SER A 499 -17.39 -20.52 -5.74
C SER A 499 -17.73 -19.15 -5.15
N ASN A 500 -17.14 -18.06 -5.66
CA ASN A 500 -17.25 -16.74 -5.04
C ASN A 500 -18.69 -16.26 -4.90
N ILE A 501 -19.56 -16.51 -5.88
CA ILE A 501 -20.96 -16.14 -5.80
C ILE A 501 -21.76 -17.13 -4.95
N GLU A 502 -21.69 -18.44 -5.24
CA GLU A 502 -22.58 -19.41 -4.58
C GLU A 502 -22.13 -19.80 -3.16
N GLN A 503 -20.81 -19.97 -2.94
CA GLN A 503 -20.31 -20.45 -1.64
C GLN A 503 -19.94 -19.32 -0.68
N TYR A 504 -19.44 -18.19 -1.21
CA TYR A 504 -19.01 -17.05 -0.41
C TYR A 504 -20.00 -15.87 -0.46
N ASN A 505 -21.12 -16.02 -1.20
CA ASN A 505 -22.15 -14.99 -1.40
C ASN A 505 -21.55 -13.64 -1.84
N LEU A 506 -20.62 -13.69 -2.81
CA LEU A 506 -19.85 -12.56 -3.32
C LEU A 506 -19.17 -11.75 -2.21
N ALA A 507 -18.24 -12.40 -1.48
CA ALA A 507 -17.49 -11.72 -0.40
C ALA A 507 -16.82 -10.41 -0.88
N GLU A 508 -16.55 -10.28 -2.17
CA GLU A 508 -16.00 -9.08 -2.82
C GLU A 508 -16.86 -7.82 -2.59
N GLU A 509 -18.19 -7.95 -2.48
CA GLU A 509 -19.09 -6.84 -2.17
C GLU A 509 -18.83 -6.28 -0.77
N ALA A 510 -18.64 -7.15 0.23
CA ALA A 510 -18.34 -6.73 1.59
C ALA A 510 -16.91 -6.18 1.74
N LEU A 511 -15.91 -6.91 1.20
CA LEU A 511 -14.50 -6.55 1.36
C LEU A 511 -14.07 -5.29 0.60
N CYS A 512 -14.83 -4.89 -0.45
CA CYS A 512 -14.55 -3.69 -1.22
C CYS A 512 -15.03 -2.43 -0.47
N PRO A 513 -14.16 -1.44 -0.16
CA PRO A 513 -14.58 -0.22 0.55
C PRO A 513 -15.27 0.81 -0.36
N ALA A 514 -15.48 0.49 -1.65
CA ALA A 514 -15.87 1.45 -2.69
C ALA A 514 -17.05 1.00 -3.56
N GLU A 515 -17.76 -0.06 -3.17
CA GLU A 515 -18.93 -0.58 -3.91
C GLU A 515 -18.64 -0.84 -5.42
N VAL A 516 -17.51 -1.49 -5.66
CA VAL A 516 -17.11 -1.89 -7.03
C VAL A 516 -17.82 -3.18 -7.46
N TYR A 517 -18.16 -4.04 -6.51
CA TYR A 517 -18.78 -5.33 -6.71
C TYR A 517 -20.20 -5.30 -6.16
N GLU A 518 -21.18 -5.74 -6.96
CA GLU A 518 -22.59 -5.82 -6.61
C GLU A 518 -23.12 -7.23 -6.94
N LEU A 519 -23.75 -7.88 -5.97
CA LEU A 519 -24.47 -9.12 -6.19
C LEU A 519 -25.86 -8.81 -6.78
N HIS A 520 -26.03 -9.09 -8.06
CA HIS A 520 -27.31 -8.96 -8.73
C HIS A 520 -28.07 -10.29 -8.69
N ILE A 521 -29.32 -10.22 -8.24
CA ILE A 521 -30.27 -11.34 -8.25
C ILE A 521 -31.40 -10.98 -9.21
N ASP A 522 -31.58 -11.77 -10.25
CA ASP A 522 -32.65 -11.55 -11.23
C ASP A 522 -34.01 -12.03 -10.73
N LYS A 523 -35.05 -11.89 -11.58
CA LYS A 523 -36.42 -12.29 -11.22
C LYS A 523 -36.62 -13.79 -11.07
N GLU A 524 -35.77 -14.57 -11.69
CA GLU A 524 -35.72 -16.04 -11.65
C GLU A 524 -34.94 -16.53 -10.42
N GLY A 525 -34.23 -15.65 -9.73
CA GLY A 525 -33.41 -15.93 -8.54
C GLY A 525 -31.96 -16.26 -8.90
N ASP A 526 -31.55 -16.12 -10.16
CA ASP A 526 -30.19 -16.37 -10.59
C ASP A 526 -29.27 -15.22 -10.15
N LYS A 527 -28.13 -15.60 -9.56
CA LYS A 527 -27.14 -14.67 -9.03
C LYS A 527 -26.06 -14.37 -10.06
N SER A 528 -25.70 -13.12 -10.19
CA SER A 528 -24.62 -12.66 -11.07
C SER A 528 -23.82 -11.49 -10.50
N LEU A 529 -22.59 -11.31 -10.98
CA LEU A 529 -21.73 -10.18 -10.63
C LEU A 529 -22.03 -8.99 -11.52
N ARG A 530 -22.23 -7.81 -10.92
CA ARG A 530 -22.10 -6.51 -11.58
C ARG A 530 -20.85 -5.80 -11.10
N LEU A 531 -20.14 -5.13 -12.02
CA LEU A 531 -18.91 -4.39 -11.74
C LEU A 531 -19.10 -2.89 -11.98
N HIS A 532 -18.66 -2.09 -11.02
CA HIS A 532 -18.59 -0.63 -11.05
C HIS A 532 -17.12 -0.17 -10.96
N PRO A 533 -16.28 -0.45 -11.99
CA PRO A 533 -14.85 -0.19 -11.94
C PRO A 533 -14.51 1.30 -11.78
N GLU A 534 -15.43 2.19 -12.15
CA GLU A 534 -15.35 3.64 -11.96
C GLU A 534 -15.19 4.07 -10.50
N ASN A 535 -15.70 3.28 -9.55
CA ASN A 535 -15.58 3.54 -8.11
C ASN A 535 -14.25 3.11 -7.51
N CYS A 536 -13.38 2.45 -8.27
CA CYS A 536 -12.19 1.78 -7.72
C CYS A 536 -11.15 2.76 -7.14
N LEU A 537 -10.86 2.64 -5.84
CA LEU A 537 -9.86 3.44 -5.10
C LEU A 537 -8.43 2.93 -5.24
N HIS A 538 -8.17 1.94 -6.06
CA HIS A 538 -6.85 1.29 -6.21
C HIS A 538 -6.28 0.73 -4.88
N CYS A 539 -7.13 0.32 -3.95
CA CYS A 539 -6.72 -0.25 -2.66
C CYS A 539 -6.16 -1.67 -2.79
N LYS A 540 -6.57 -2.41 -3.84
CA LYS A 540 -6.15 -3.78 -4.18
C LYS A 540 -6.60 -4.86 -3.18
N THR A 541 -7.58 -4.56 -2.34
CA THR A 541 -8.13 -5.55 -1.38
C THR A 541 -8.68 -6.77 -2.10
N CYS A 542 -9.36 -6.59 -3.23
CA CYS A 542 -9.90 -7.69 -4.03
C CYS A 542 -8.81 -8.62 -4.59
N ASP A 543 -7.69 -8.09 -5.07
CA ASP A 543 -6.54 -8.88 -5.57
C ASP A 543 -5.81 -9.67 -4.45
N ILE A 544 -6.06 -9.31 -3.18
CA ILE A 544 -5.44 -9.92 -2.01
C ILE A 544 -6.39 -10.92 -1.34
N LYS A 545 -7.66 -10.53 -1.15
CA LYS A 545 -8.61 -11.20 -0.26
C LYS A 545 -9.70 -11.99 -0.98
N SER A 546 -9.91 -11.77 -2.31
CA SER A 546 -10.92 -12.52 -3.04
C SER A 546 -10.67 -14.03 -2.92
N PRO A 547 -11.67 -14.82 -2.47
CA PRO A 547 -11.52 -16.26 -2.34
C PRO A 547 -11.05 -16.91 -3.64
N ASN A 548 -10.18 -17.93 -3.51
CA ASN A 548 -9.60 -18.67 -4.64
C ASN A 548 -8.87 -17.78 -5.69
N GLY A 549 -8.42 -16.60 -5.29
CA GLY A 549 -7.80 -15.64 -6.21
C GLY A 549 -8.76 -15.21 -7.34
N GLY A 550 -10.05 -15.07 -7.02
CA GLY A 550 -11.11 -14.80 -8.00
C GLY A 550 -10.94 -13.51 -8.79
N ILE A 551 -10.25 -12.51 -8.22
CA ILE A 551 -10.02 -11.20 -8.85
C ILE A 551 -8.53 -10.91 -8.98
N THR A 552 -8.11 -10.46 -10.17
CA THR A 552 -6.81 -9.85 -10.39
C THR A 552 -6.97 -8.36 -10.69
N TRP A 553 -6.35 -7.52 -9.87
CA TRP A 553 -6.27 -6.08 -10.14
C TRP A 553 -5.10 -5.80 -11.10
N THR A 554 -5.39 -5.08 -12.18
CA THR A 554 -4.40 -4.57 -13.15
C THR A 554 -4.40 -3.04 -13.15
N THR A 555 -3.36 -2.41 -13.69
CA THR A 555 -3.32 -0.94 -13.77
C THR A 555 -4.36 -0.41 -14.76
N PRO A 556 -5.24 0.55 -14.38
CA PRO A 556 -6.06 1.29 -15.34
C PRO A 556 -5.21 2.25 -16.18
N TYR A 557 -5.83 3.10 -16.99
CA TYR A 557 -5.11 4.15 -17.71
C TYR A 557 -4.38 5.10 -16.75
N GLY A 558 -3.30 5.67 -17.24
CA GLY A 558 -2.53 6.66 -16.49
C GLY A 558 -3.34 7.94 -16.27
N GLY A 559 -3.22 8.50 -15.08
CA GLY A 559 -4.01 9.65 -14.63
C GLY A 559 -5.31 9.28 -13.91
N ASP A 560 -5.82 8.05 -14.11
CA ASP A 560 -7.05 7.58 -13.49
C ASP A 560 -6.85 7.14 -12.02
N GLY A 561 -7.93 7.19 -11.26
CA GLY A 561 -7.98 6.79 -9.86
C GLY A 561 -8.33 7.91 -8.91
N PRO A 562 -8.08 7.76 -7.59
CA PRO A 562 -8.34 8.80 -6.61
C PRO A 562 -7.38 9.98 -6.76
N ASP A 563 -7.82 11.17 -6.33
CA ASP A 563 -6.99 12.38 -6.30
C ASP A 563 -6.92 12.96 -4.87
N TYR A 564 -6.04 12.38 -4.08
CA TYR A 564 -5.85 12.75 -2.68
C TYR A 564 -4.99 14.01 -2.52
N ASN A 565 -5.41 14.91 -1.61
CA ASN A 565 -4.65 16.11 -1.28
C ASN A 565 -4.09 16.10 0.15
N TYR A 566 -4.83 15.53 1.11
CA TYR A 566 -4.47 15.57 2.53
C TYR A 566 -4.21 14.18 3.14
N MET A 567 -4.27 13.14 2.33
CA MET A 567 -4.11 11.75 2.78
C MET A 567 -2.66 11.36 3.10
#